data_b8a24b0f791b4a9f7e37c24b90e27922
#
_entry.id   b8a24b0f791b4a9f7e37c24b90e27922
#
_cell.length_a   1.000
_cell.length_b   1.000
_cell.length_c   1.000
_cell.angle_alpha   90.00
_cell.angle_beta   90.00
_cell.angle_gamma   90.00
#
_symmetry.space_group_name_H-M   'P 1'
#
loop_
_entity.id
_entity.type
_entity.pdbx_description
1 polymer ?
#
loop_
_entity_poly.entity_id
_entity_poly.type
_entity_poly.pdbx_seq_one_letter_code
_entity_poly.pdbx_strand_id
1 'polypeptide(L)'
;MSICSSGLSSSGPLQPVTIVVAPTHPLIQLAQVIPWQALAQLVLPDLQHTTIKGKWWIGRKLQLRIHLGAFLLQWLYNLTDRQVEWGIKDNAAYQLFCGCGMVDQWHCPDHTKIEEFRSRLAPETQRQVSNAIVCWATQLGFADPAKIDLDSTVQEANITYPSDAHLMVKLTLLAGKVWTYLKENFSYLTDFTPTVEVKGVKAKAKAYFFNARKGQEQATATLLELWQEAFSQVSSVTKYFDGLLNYDVRRLPWNIRRALAQVQEHSSNLFLYIASFICQMVPDKPLSLHAQAVSCFNKAKLAKGLQFGRAFQLGRIEGNFLLAGWCSSIRMEDKASLRPMIVEHQHLFGKGVLKSLGTDKGYYSEANQKS
;
A
#
# COMPACT_ATOMS: atom_id res chain seq x y z
N MET A 1 29.49 19.17 18.10
CA MET A 1 28.10 19.69 17.96
C MET A 1 27.47 19.78 19.34
N SER A 2 27.01 20.95 19.75
CA SER A 2 26.50 21.18 21.10
C SER A 2 24.98 21.07 21.15
N ILE A 3 24.46 20.29 22.09
CA ILE A 3 23.01 20.16 22.36
C ILE A 3 22.72 20.96 23.62
N CYS A 4 21.78 21.89 23.58
CA CYS A 4 21.19 22.46 24.76
C CYS A 4 19.98 21.68 25.18
N SER A 5 19.98 21.07 26.37
CA SER A 5 18.81 20.45 26.97
C SER A 5 17.97 21.52 27.66
N SER A 6 16.72 21.73 27.26
CA SER A 6 15.75 22.53 27.98
C SER A 6 15.06 21.69 29.05
N GLY A 7 15.32 21.98 30.31
CA GLY A 7 14.39 21.97 31.40
C GLY A 7 13.97 20.69 32.04
N LEU A 8 14.72 20.28 33.04
CA LEU A 8 14.15 19.84 34.32
C LEU A 8 14.70 20.83 35.34
N SER A 9 13.81 21.43 36.13
CA SER A 9 14.11 22.53 37.05
C SER A 9 15.17 22.15 38.10
N SER A 10 16.40 22.45 37.80
CA SER A 10 17.44 22.67 38.79
C SER A 10 17.97 24.10 38.59
N SER A 11 18.04 24.85 39.66
CA SER A 11 18.35 26.25 39.75
C SER A 11 19.82 26.58 39.45
N GLY A 12 20.33 26.21 38.27
CA GLY A 12 21.64 26.58 37.77
C GLY A 12 21.58 26.80 36.25
N PRO A 13 22.46 27.66 35.68
CA PRO A 13 22.52 27.79 34.24
C PRO A 13 22.85 26.47 33.60
N LEU A 14 21.98 26.05 32.65
CA LEU A 14 22.18 24.83 31.87
C LEU A 14 23.50 24.91 31.10
N GLN A 15 24.44 24.06 31.42
CA GLN A 15 25.66 23.97 30.62
C GLN A 15 25.39 23.22 29.31
N PRO A 16 25.89 23.71 28.17
CA PRO A 16 25.75 23.04 26.90
C PRO A 16 26.46 21.67 26.95
N VAL A 17 25.75 20.62 26.64
CA VAL A 17 26.29 19.25 26.49
C VAL A 17 26.67 19.02 25.04
N THR A 18 27.92 18.66 24.78
CA THR A 18 28.38 18.28 23.43
C THR A 18 28.26 16.78 23.28
N ILE A 19 27.41 16.33 22.33
CA ILE A 19 27.33 14.93 21.95
C ILE A 19 28.20 14.73 20.70
N VAL A 20 29.18 13.83 20.79
CA VAL A 20 30.04 13.44 19.69
C VAL A 20 29.60 12.09 19.18
N VAL A 21 29.16 12.02 17.93
CA VAL A 21 28.90 10.76 17.24
C VAL A 21 30.19 10.35 16.51
N ALA A 22 30.63 9.10 16.74
CA ALA A 22 31.85 8.60 16.12
C ALA A 22 31.77 8.65 14.59
N PRO A 23 32.81 9.12 13.89
CA PRO A 23 32.82 9.14 12.42
C PRO A 23 32.67 7.74 11.80
N THR A 24 33.05 6.71 12.54
CA THR A 24 32.93 5.29 12.16
C THR A 24 31.52 4.74 12.35
N HIS A 25 30.58 5.53 12.88
CA HIS A 25 29.19 5.08 13.04
C HIS A 25 28.58 4.76 11.67
N PRO A 26 27.94 3.58 11.46
CA PRO A 26 27.45 3.14 10.16
C PRO A 26 26.55 4.15 9.44
N LEU A 27 25.66 4.82 10.15
CA LEU A 27 24.79 5.85 9.56
C LEU A 27 25.58 7.10 9.11
N ILE A 28 26.66 7.45 9.81
CA ILE A 28 27.49 8.59 9.41
C ILE A 28 28.26 8.28 8.14
N GLN A 29 28.83 7.07 8.05
CA GLN A 29 29.50 6.59 6.85
C GLN A 29 28.51 6.49 5.69
N LEU A 30 27.32 5.93 5.91
CA LEU A 30 26.27 5.83 4.90
C LEU A 30 25.82 7.21 4.41
N ALA A 31 25.66 8.18 5.32
CA ALA A 31 25.27 9.54 4.96
C ALA A 31 26.27 10.25 4.04
N GLN A 32 27.55 9.87 4.10
CA GLN A 32 28.61 10.43 3.25
C GLN A 32 28.59 9.88 1.83
N VAL A 33 28.17 8.61 1.66
CA VAL A 33 28.20 7.94 0.35
C VAL A 33 26.87 8.06 -0.42
N ILE A 34 25.75 8.33 0.25
CA ILE A 34 24.45 8.49 -0.42
C ILE A 34 24.45 9.73 -1.33
N PRO A 35 24.01 9.60 -2.60
CA PRO A 35 23.94 10.73 -3.54
C PRO A 35 22.70 11.60 -3.29
N TRP A 36 22.66 12.31 -2.18
CA TRP A 36 21.50 13.06 -1.72
C TRP A 36 20.93 14.04 -2.74
N GLN A 37 21.80 14.70 -3.52
CA GLN A 37 21.37 15.64 -4.54
C GLN A 37 20.66 14.94 -5.69
N ALA A 38 21.16 13.78 -6.12
CA ALA A 38 20.54 12.99 -7.18
C ALA A 38 19.18 12.44 -6.70
N LEU A 39 19.10 11.93 -5.46
CA LEU A 39 17.83 11.48 -4.89
C LEU A 39 16.82 12.64 -4.74
N ALA A 40 17.28 13.83 -4.35
CA ALA A 40 16.43 15.00 -4.29
C ALA A 40 15.85 15.38 -5.65
N GLN A 41 16.64 15.28 -6.71
CA GLN A 41 16.16 15.53 -8.09
C GLN A 41 15.10 14.52 -8.54
N LEU A 42 15.21 13.26 -8.14
CA LEU A 42 14.21 12.23 -8.47
C LEU A 42 12.85 12.51 -7.82
N VAL A 43 12.83 12.95 -6.58
CA VAL A 43 11.57 13.16 -5.83
C VAL A 43 10.95 14.53 -6.06
N LEU A 44 11.72 15.49 -6.53
CA LEU A 44 11.30 16.89 -6.69
C LEU A 44 10.05 17.06 -7.58
N PRO A 45 9.91 16.39 -8.73
CA PRO A 45 8.73 16.52 -9.60
C PRO A 45 7.42 16.20 -8.89
N ASP A 46 7.38 15.19 -8.04
CA ASP A 46 6.18 14.78 -7.30
C ASP A 46 5.80 15.77 -6.20
N LEU A 47 6.76 16.53 -5.72
CA LEU A 47 6.61 17.46 -4.60
C LEU A 47 6.31 18.88 -5.05
N GLN A 48 6.57 19.21 -6.31
CA GLN A 48 6.33 20.54 -6.87
C GLN A 48 4.83 20.73 -7.17
N HIS A 49 4.33 21.92 -6.83
CA HIS A 49 2.98 22.34 -7.19
C HIS A 49 3.05 23.63 -8.00
N THR A 50 2.28 23.69 -9.06
CA THR A 50 2.06 24.93 -9.79
C THR A 50 0.93 25.70 -9.12
N THR A 51 1.20 26.91 -8.63
CA THR A 51 0.16 27.78 -8.09
C THR A 51 -0.73 28.32 -9.23
N ILE A 52 -1.93 28.81 -8.89
CA ILE A 52 -2.86 29.47 -9.82
C ILE A 52 -2.17 30.62 -10.62
N LYS A 53 -1.10 31.20 -10.08
CA LYS A 53 -0.28 32.25 -10.72
C LYS A 53 0.91 31.67 -11.52
N GLY A 54 0.96 30.38 -11.78
CA GLY A 54 2.05 29.73 -12.54
C GLY A 54 3.40 29.65 -11.83
N LYS A 55 3.47 29.96 -10.53
CA LYS A 55 4.71 29.86 -9.76
C LYS A 55 4.86 28.44 -9.17
N TRP A 56 6.03 27.87 -9.36
CA TRP A 56 6.40 26.59 -8.73
C TRP A 56 6.58 26.74 -7.22
N TRP A 57 6.04 25.79 -6.45
CA TRP A 57 6.09 25.84 -5.01
C TRP A 57 6.19 24.45 -4.38
N ILE A 58 7.12 24.27 -3.45
CA ILE A 58 7.37 22.98 -2.77
C ILE A 58 6.71 22.95 -1.37
N GLY A 59 6.22 24.06 -0.89
CA GLY A 59 5.75 24.23 0.49
C GLY A 59 6.81 24.84 1.40
N ARG A 60 6.38 25.80 2.23
CA ARG A 60 7.31 26.62 3.05
C ARG A 60 8.10 25.83 4.11
N LYS A 61 7.67 24.62 4.45
CA LYS A 61 8.24 23.83 5.56
C LYS A 61 8.85 22.49 5.11
N LEU A 62 8.91 22.21 3.82
CA LEU A 62 9.47 20.95 3.33
C LEU A 62 11.00 21.06 3.29
N GLN A 63 11.67 20.53 4.30
CA GLN A 63 13.11 20.35 4.28
C GLN A 63 13.43 19.01 3.62
N LEU A 64 13.62 19.04 2.29
CA LEU A 64 13.72 17.86 1.44
C LEU A 64 14.74 16.85 1.93
N ARG A 65 15.93 17.33 2.37
CA ARG A 65 17.00 16.48 2.89
C ARG A 65 16.57 15.68 4.14
N ILE A 66 15.83 16.31 5.04
CA ILE A 66 15.36 15.68 6.27
C ILE A 66 14.30 14.63 5.95
N HIS A 67 13.34 14.94 5.07
CA HIS A 67 12.29 14.01 4.68
C HIS A 67 12.84 12.81 3.92
N LEU A 68 13.81 13.01 3.03
CA LEU A 68 14.53 11.91 2.37
C LEU A 68 15.28 11.05 3.39
N GLY A 69 15.96 11.68 4.35
CA GLY A 69 16.65 10.95 5.42
C GLY A 69 15.69 10.11 6.26
N ALA A 70 14.55 10.69 6.66
CA ALA A 70 13.50 9.98 7.38
C ALA A 70 12.94 8.79 6.58
N PHE A 71 12.69 9.00 5.29
CA PHE A 71 12.19 7.96 4.38
C PHE A 71 13.19 6.80 4.24
N LEU A 72 14.49 7.08 4.11
CA LEU A 72 15.51 6.04 4.05
C LEU A 72 15.71 5.33 5.40
N LEU A 73 15.60 6.05 6.55
CA LEU A 73 15.62 5.41 7.87
C LEU A 73 14.45 4.46 8.07
N GLN A 74 13.27 4.80 7.55
CA GLN A 74 12.12 3.89 7.56
C GLN A 74 12.42 2.58 6.82
N TRP A 75 13.06 2.64 5.66
CA TRP A 75 13.45 1.45 4.90
C TRP A 75 14.55 0.65 5.59
N LEU A 76 15.58 1.33 6.10
CA LEU A 76 16.73 0.67 6.75
C LEU A 76 16.34 -0.10 8.02
N TYR A 77 15.41 0.44 8.80
CA TYR A 77 15.07 -0.08 10.12
C TYR A 77 13.62 -0.55 10.25
N ASN A 78 12.86 -0.56 9.15
CA ASN A 78 11.43 -0.91 9.12
C ASN A 78 10.59 -0.12 10.13
N LEU A 79 10.78 1.20 10.17
CA LEU A 79 10.14 2.08 11.13
C LEU A 79 8.80 2.61 10.61
N THR A 80 7.83 2.72 11.52
CA THR A 80 6.61 3.49 11.27
C THR A 80 6.89 5.00 11.29
N ASP A 81 5.96 5.80 10.76
CA ASP A 81 6.10 7.27 10.74
C ASP A 81 6.32 7.86 12.15
N ARG A 82 5.64 7.32 13.16
CA ARG A 82 5.81 7.73 14.56
C ARG A 82 7.17 7.31 15.13
N GLN A 83 7.63 6.11 14.81
CA GLN A 83 8.92 5.62 15.30
C GLN A 83 10.09 6.42 14.69
N VAL A 84 10.03 6.76 13.39
CA VAL A 84 11.09 7.57 12.79
C VAL A 84 11.07 9.01 13.31
N GLU A 85 9.89 9.62 13.53
CA GLU A 85 9.78 10.92 14.20
C GLU A 85 10.48 10.91 15.56
N TRP A 86 10.12 9.97 16.43
CA TRP A 86 10.75 9.82 17.74
C TRP A 86 12.24 9.50 17.64
N GLY A 87 12.62 8.58 16.73
CA GLY A 87 14.02 8.26 16.52
C GLY A 87 14.87 9.46 16.11
N ILE A 88 14.36 10.34 15.23
CA ILE A 88 15.06 11.57 14.85
C ILE A 88 15.14 12.55 16.04
N LYS A 89 14.11 12.64 16.88
CA LYS A 89 14.13 13.50 18.07
C LYS A 89 15.15 13.07 19.11
N ASP A 90 15.30 11.75 19.32
CA ASP A 90 16.06 11.20 20.43
C ASP A 90 17.48 10.72 20.05
N ASN A 91 17.76 10.51 18.74
CA ASN A 91 19.02 9.91 18.30
C ASN A 91 19.85 10.89 17.44
N ALA A 92 21.00 11.30 17.98
CA ALA A 92 21.93 12.21 17.31
C ALA A 92 22.44 11.65 15.96
N ALA A 93 22.65 10.32 15.84
CA ALA A 93 23.07 9.70 14.58
C ALA A 93 21.97 9.78 13.51
N TYR A 94 20.69 9.64 13.89
CA TYR A 94 19.55 9.82 12.98
C TYR A 94 19.45 11.27 12.50
N GLN A 95 19.65 12.24 13.40
CA GLN A 95 19.67 13.66 13.04
C GLN A 95 20.75 13.95 12.03
N LEU A 96 21.99 13.53 12.30
CA LEU A 96 23.13 13.71 11.40
C LEU A 96 22.90 13.02 10.05
N PHE A 97 22.36 11.81 10.06
CA PHE A 97 21.98 11.12 8.84
C PHE A 97 20.95 11.91 8.03
N CYS A 98 19.96 12.52 8.66
CA CYS A 98 18.98 13.38 8.02
C CYS A 98 19.53 14.75 7.60
N GLY A 99 20.78 15.06 7.90
CA GLY A 99 21.39 16.35 7.58
C GLY A 99 20.94 17.48 8.51
N CYS A 100 20.38 17.15 9.67
CA CYS A 100 20.03 18.13 10.69
C CYS A 100 21.25 18.46 11.52
N GLY A 101 21.53 19.76 11.65
CA GLY A 101 22.37 20.22 12.74
C GLY A 101 21.54 20.26 14.03
N MET A 102 22.16 19.93 15.15
CA MET A 102 21.53 20.08 16.46
C MET A 102 21.52 21.55 16.85
N VAL A 103 20.52 22.27 16.37
CA VAL A 103 20.32 23.71 16.63
C VAL A 103 19.05 23.89 17.42
N ASP A 104 19.03 24.84 18.35
CA ASP A 104 17.88 25.12 19.22
C ASP A 104 16.56 25.45 18.50
N GLN A 105 16.60 25.81 17.24
CA GLN A 105 15.43 26.12 16.42
C GLN A 105 15.05 25.03 15.42
N TRP A 106 15.67 23.84 15.52
CA TRP A 106 15.37 22.76 14.60
C TRP A 106 14.07 22.04 15.00
N HIS A 107 13.15 21.95 14.04
CA HIS A 107 11.91 21.21 14.22
C HIS A 107 11.93 19.93 13.38
N CYS A 108 11.94 18.78 14.06
CA CYS A 108 11.69 17.51 13.43
C CYS A 108 10.31 17.52 12.74
N PRO A 109 10.19 17.07 11.48
CA PRO A 109 8.88 16.88 10.90
C PRO A 109 8.10 15.85 11.73
N ASP A 110 6.85 16.15 12.05
CA ASP A 110 5.97 15.22 12.72
C ASP A 110 5.59 14.04 11.80
N HIS A 111 5.07 12.97 12.37
CA HIS A 111 4.68 11.77 11.63
C HIS A 111 3.68 12.06 10.51
N THR A 112 2.82 13.07 10.63
CA THR A 112 1.86 13.42 9.58
C THR A 112 2.55 14.06 8.38
N LYS A 113 3.62 14.82 8.59
CA LYS A 113 4.44 15.40 7.53
C LYS A 113 5.32 14.36 6.85
N ILE A 114 5.80 13.37 7.60
CA ILE A 114 6.55 12.23 7.06
C ILE A 114 5.62 11.37 6.18
N GLU A 115 4.40 11.08 6.65
CA GLU A 115 3.38 10.38 5.88
C GLU A 115 2.98 11.16 4.61
N GLU A 116 2.74 12.48 4.74
CA GLU A 116 2.41 13.36 3.62
C GLU A 116 3.51 13.33 2.55
N PHE A 117 4.78 13.42 2.96
CA PHE A 117 5.91 13.32 2.04
C PHE A 117 5.89 12.00 1.27
N ARG A 118 5.80 10.86 1.99
CA ARG A 118 5.79 9.53 1.39
C ARG A 118 4.58 9.32 0.46
N SER A 119 3.40 9.77 0.85
CA SER A 119 2.16 9.61 0.08
C SER A 119 2.11 10.47 -1.19
N ARG A 120 2.90 11.54 -1.26
CA ARG A 120 3.05 12.37 -2.45
C ARG A 120 3.98 11.76 -3.49
N LEU A 121 4.90 10.88 -3.08
CA LEU A 121 5.80 10.21 -4.01
C LEU A 121 5.02 9.14 -4.81
N ALA A 122 5.03 9.26 -6.12
CA ALA A 122 4.48 8.25 -7.00
C ALA A 122 5.19 6.90 -6.78
N PRO A 123 4.50 5.76 -6.92
CA PRO A 123 5.13 4.43 -6.81
C PRO A 123 6.36 4.28 -7.70
N GLU A 124 6.31 4.85 -8.89
CA GLU A 124 7.43 4.84 -9.85
C GLU A 124 8.64 5.63 -9.31
N THR A 125 8.42 6.81 -8.70
CA THR A 125 9.48 7.62 -8.08
C THR A 125 10.13 6.87 -6.92
N GLN A 126 9.34 6.19 -6.08
CA GLN A 126 9.87 5.35 -5.00
C GLN A 126 10.74 4.22 -5.55
N ARG A 127 10.31 3.58 -6.65
CA ARG A 127 11.09 2.56 -7.35
C ARG A 127 12.41 3.13 -7.91
N GLN A 128 12.36 4.31 -8.53
CA GLN A 128 13.54 4.99 -9.04
C GLN A 128 14.54 5.34 -7.94
N VAL A 129 14.08 5.79 -6.77
CA VAL A 129 14.94 6.04 -5.59
C VAL A 129 15.63 4.74 -5.15
N SER A 130 14.89 3.62 -5.06
CA SER A 130 15.48 2.32 -4.73
C SER A 130 16.54 1.89 -5.74
N ASN A 131 16.21 1.94 -7.03
CA ASN A 131 17.12 1.56 -8.12
C ASN A 131 18.36 2.46 -8.17
N ALA A 132 18.22 3.76 -7.95
CA ALA A 132 19.35 4.69 -7.90
C ALA A 132 20.32 4.34 -6.77
N ILE A 133 19.84 3.92 -5.61
CA ILE A 133 20.70 3.48 -4.50
C ILE A 133 21.47 2.22 -4.89
N VAL A 134 20.82 1.26 -5.56
CA VAL A 134 21.46 0.02 -6.00
C VAL A 134 22.51 0.29 -7.08
N CYS A 135 22.18 1.12 -8.06
CA CYS A 135 23.15 1.55 -9.09
C CYS A 135 24.37 2.25 -8.47
N TRP A 136 24.13 3.11 -7.48
CA TRP A 136 25.19 3.79 -6.76
C TRP A 136 26.07 2.83 -5.96
N ALA A 137 25.46 1.87 -5.26
CA ALA A 137 26.19 0.82 -4.55
C ALA A 137 27.08 -0.01 -5.50
N THR A 138 26.59 -0.29 -6.71
CA THR A 138 27.36 -0.98 -7.77
C THR A 138 28.54 -0.13 -8.21
N GLN A 139 28.36 1.16 -8.44
CA GLN A 139 29.45 2.07 -8.83
C GLN A 139 30.54 2.18 -7.77
N LEU A 140 30.16 2.08 -6.49
CA LEU A 140 31.10 2.09 -5.36
C LEU A 140 31.73 0.72 -5.06
N GLY A 141 31.36 -0.33 -5.81
CA GLY A 141 31.90 -1.68 -5.62
C GLY A 141 31.28 -2.45 -4.43
N PHE A 142 30.16 -1.98 -3.86
CA PHE A 142 29.45 -2.68 -2.78
C PHE A 142 28.49 -3.77 -3.30
N ALA A 143 28.16 -3.71 -4.58
CA ALA A 143 27.25 -4.66 -5.23
C ALA A 143 27.78 -5.07 -6.60
N ASP A 144 27.59 -6.34 -6.98
CA ASP A 144 27.93 -6.85 -8.32
C ASP A 144 26.63 -7.28 -9.04
N PRO A 145 26.24 -6.57 -10.13
CA PRO A 145 25.07 -6.93 -10.90
C PRO A 145 25.28 -8.10 -11.87
N ALA A 146 26.48 -8.66 -11.95
CA ALA A 146 26.75 -9.82 -12.81
C ALA A 146 26.00 -11.09 -12.36
N LYS A 147 25.58 -11.14 -11.11
CA LYS A 147 24.81 -12.24 -10.53
C LYS A 147 23.50 -11.71 -9.93
N ILE A 148 22.40 -12.36 -10.25
CA ILE A 148 21.10 -12.06 -9.69
C ILE A 148 20.37 -13.34 -9.25
N ASP A 149 19.81 -13.34 -8.05
CA ASP A 149 18.89 -14.35 -7.59
C ASP A 149 17.47 -13.78 -7.66
N LEU A 150 16.56 -14.51 -8.30
CA LEU A 150 15.15 -14.11 -8.40
C LEU A 150 14.28 -15.00 -7.52
N ASP A 151 13.40 -14.38 -6.79
CA ASP A 151 12.38 -15.08 -5.99
C ASP A 151 11.06 -14.30 -6.03
N SER A 152 9.95 -15.04 -5.86
CA SER A 152 8.62 -14.47 -5.74
C SER A 152 8.14 -14.46 -4.30
N THR A 153 7.60 -13.34 -3.88
CA THR A 153 6.93 -13.24 -2.59
C THR A 153 5.52 -12.70 -2.73
N VAL A 154 4.65 -13.05 -1.78
CA VAL A 154 3.31 -12.48 -1.70
C VAL A 154 3.31 -11.48 -0.55
N GLN A 155 3.04 -10.23 -0.86
CA GLN A 155 2.69 -9.25 0.15
C GLN A 155 1.21 -9.41 0.48
N GLU A 156 0.93 -9.86 1.69
CA GLU A 156 -0.43 -10.07 2.18
C GLU A 156 -1.18 -8.73 2.24
N ALA A 157 -2.39 -8.72 1.69
CA ALA A 157 -3.28 -7.59 1.79
C ALA A 157 -3.98 -7.60 3.15
N ASN A 158 -4.20 -6.41 3.73
CA ASN A 158 -4.98 -6.27 4.96
C ASN A 158 -6.47 -6.46 4.66
N ILE A 159 -6.87 -7.70 4.41
CA ILE A 159 -8.25 -8.09 4.17
C ILE A 159 -8.67 -9.21 5.12
N THR A 160 -9.94 -9.24 5.48
CA THR A 160 -10.55 -10.39 6.16
C THR A 160 -10.72 -11.52 5.15
N TYR A 161 -10.74 -12.78 5.61
CA TYR A 161 -10.98 -13.93 4.74
C TYR A 161 -12.22 -13.70 3.86
N PRO A 162 -12.09 -13.75 2.51
CA PRO A 162 -13.13 -13.31 1.58
C PRO A 162 -14.19 -14.42 1.39
N SER A 163 -15.07 -14.60 2.36
CA SER A 163 -16.26 -15.42 2.15
C SER A 163 -17.37 -14.60 1.49
N ASP A 164 -18.18 -15.25 0.65
CA ASP A 164 -19.27 -14.62 -0.09
C ASP A 164 -20.26 -13.91 0.85
N ALA A 165 -20.62 -14.58 1.94
CA ALA A 165 -21.50 -14.01 2.95
C ALA A 165 -20.91 -12.76 3.62
N HIS A 166 -19.62 -12.75 3.96
CA HIS A 166 -18.97 -11.57 4.55
C HIS A 166 -18.90 -10.40 3.57
N LEU A 167 -18.65 -10.67 2.28
CA LEU A 167 -18.62 -9.61 1.26
C LEU A 167 -19.99 -8.96 1.09
N MET A 168 -21.07 -9.76 1.05
CA MET A 168 -22.46 -9.25 0.99
C MET A 168 -22.81 -8.43 2.22
N VAL A 169 -22.50 -8.90 3.43
CA VAL A 169 -22.71 -8.13 4.67
C VAL A 169 -21.94 -6.81 4.63
N LYS A 170 -20.69 -6.83 4.17
CA LYS A 170 -19.87 -5.62 4.08
C LYS A 170 -20.44 -4.62 3.07
N LEU A 171 -20.91 -5.09 1.92
CA LEU A 171 -21.54 -4.24 0.91
C LEU A 171 -22.84 -3.62 1.44
N THR A 172 -23.68 -4.40 2.13
CA THR A 172 -24.91 -3.91 2.79
C THR A 172 -24.60 -2.89 3.88
N LEU A 173 -23.52 -3.09 4.67
CA LEU A 173 -23.07 -2.09 5.65
C LEU A 173 -22.68 -0.76 5.00
N LEU A 174 -21.97 -0.81 3.87
CA LEU A 174 -21.62 0.40 3.12
C LEU A 174 -22.86 1.10 2.57
N ALA A 175 -23.79 0.34 1.98
CA ALA A 175 -25.07 0.88 1.51
C ALA A 175 -25.88 1.48 2.65
N GLY A 176 -25.93 0.82 3.82
CA GLY A 176 -26.58 1.35 5.02
C GLY A 176 -25.99 2.67 5.50
N LYS A 177 -24.66 2.79 5.47
CA LYS A 177 -23.98 4.05 5.81
C LYS A 177 -24.33 5.18 4.84
N VAL A 178 -24.36 4.88 3.54
CA VAL A 178 -24.80 5.84 2.51
C VAL A 178 -26.24 6.22 2.72
N TRP A 179 -27.14 5.24 2.93
CA TRP A 179 -28.56 5.47 3.14
C TRP A 179 -28.86 6.32 4.37
N THR A 180 -28.21 6.07 5.51
CA THR A 180 -28.39 6.89 6.72
C THR A 180 -28.14 8.36 6.42
N TYR A 181 -27.04 8.67 5.73
CA TYR A 181 -26.72 10.03 5.33
C TYR A 181 -27.74 10.62 4.34
N LEU A 182 -28.12 9.85 3.31
CA LEU A 182 -29.08 10.31 2.30
C LEU A 182 -30.46 10.57 2.92
N LYS A 183 -30.91 9.70 3.81
CA LYS A 183 -32.17 9.85 4.53
C LYS A 183 -32.20 11.14 5.36
N GLU A 184 -31.14 11.46 6.07
CA GLU A 184 -31.06 12.65 6.92
C GLU A 184 -31.00 13.95 6.11
N ASN A 185 -30.45 13.93 4.90
CA ASN A 185 -30.17 15.16 4.14
C ASN A 185 -31.07 15.34 2.90
N PHE A 186 -31.73 14.27 2.41
CA PHE A 186 -32.43 14.26 1.11
C PHE A 186 -33.77 13.53 1.12
N SER A 187 -34.32 13.14 2.27
CA SER A 187 -35.57 12.35 2.37
C SER A 187 -36.81 13.02 1.74
N TYR A 188 -36.71 14.32 1.53
CA TYR A 188 -37.81 15.13 0.94
C TYR A 188 -37.81 15.14 -0.59
N LEU A 189 -36.84 14.54 -1.25
CA LEU A 189 -36.67 14.66 -2.70
C LEU A 189 -37.36 13.54 -3.49
N THR A 190 -37.73 12.44 -2.86
CA THR A 190 -38.38 11.31 -3.54
C THR A 190 -39.39 10.61 -2.62
N ASP A 191 -40.46 10.06 -3.21
CA ASP A 191 -41.46 9.25 -2.49
C ASP A 191 -40.95 7.81 -2.22
N PHE A 192 -39.85 7.40 -2.88
CA PHE A 192 -39.27 6.09 -2.69
C PHE A 192 -38.28 6.08 -1.52
N THR A 193 -38.56 5.24 -0.55
CA THR A 193 -37.72 5.10 0.66
C THR A 193 -37.05 3.71 0.68
N PRO A 194 -35.73 3.63 0.52
CA PRO A 194 -35.00 2.40 0.69
C PRO A 194 -35.15 1.81 2.10
N THR A 195 -35.27 0.48 2.17
CA THR A 195 -35.22 -0.24 3.43
C THR A 195 -33.87 -0.93 3.54
N VAL A 196 -33.07 -0.56 4.54
CA VAL A 196 -31.76 -1.19 4.78
C VAL A 196 -31.73 -1.72 6.20
N GLU A 197 -31.84 -3.04 6.32
CA GLU A 197 -31.82 -3.77 7.59
C GLU A 197 -30.60 -4.68 7.69
N VAL A 198 -29.47 -4.09 8.05
CA VAL A 198 -28.18 -4.81 8.18
C VAL A 198 -28.25 -5.99 9.15
N LYS A 199 -29.10 -5.90 10.20
CA LYS A 199 -29.27 -6.99 11.18
C LYS A 199 -29.85 -8.25 10.52
N GLY A 200 -30.83 -8.12 9.63
CA GLY A 200 -31.42 -9.23 8.88
C GLY A 200 -30.38 -9.91 7.98
N VAL A 201 -29.61 -9.12 7.22
CA VAL A 201 -28.54 -9.65 6.36
C VAL A 201 -27.46 -10.37 7.18
N LYS A 202 -27.06 -9.84 8.35
CA LYS A 202 -26.13 -10.52 9.26
C LYS A 202 -26.68 -11.83 9.82
N ALA A 203 -27.96 -11.88 10.13
CA ALA A 203 -28.61 -13.10 10.62
C ALA A 203 -28.61 -14.20 9.53
N LYS A 204 -28.96 -13.84 8.29
CA LYS A 204 -28.91 -14.77 7.14
C LYS A 204 -27.48 -15.24 6.83
N ALA A 205 -26.48 -14.34 6.94
CA ALA A 205 -25.09 -14.72 6.79
C ALA A 205 -24.63 -15.74 7.86
N LYS A 206 -25.08 -15.58 9.11
CA LYS A 206 -24.83 -16.54 10.18
C LYS A 206 -25.51 -17.89 9.89
N ALA A 207 -26.74 -17.89 9.41
CA ALA A 207 -27.45 -19.09 8.99
C ALA A 207 -26.73 -19.82 7.87
N TYR A 208 -26.23 -19.10 6.87
CA TYR A 208 -25.40 -19.67 5.81
C TYR A 208 -24.17 -20.40 6.36
N PHE A 209 -23.38 -19.79 7.25
CA PHE A 209 -22.21 -20.44 7.84
C PHE A 209 -22.56 -21.68 8.68
N PHE A 210 -23.69 -21.68 9.33
CA PHE A 210 -24.19 -22.83 10.06
C PHE A 210 -24.60 -23.97 9.13
N ASN A 211 -25.33 -23.65 8.06
CA ASN A 211 -25.85 -24.64 7.11
C ASN A 211 -24.78 -25.14 6.15
N ALA A 212 -23.74 -24.37 5.86
CA ALA A 212 -22.57 -24.80 5.08
C ALA A 212 -21.85 -26.03 5.68
N ARG A 213 -22.02 -26.28 6.98
CA ARG A 213 -21.51 -27.46 7.67
C ARG A 213 -22.41 -28.68 7.51
N LYS A 214 -23.66 -28.51 7.08
CA LYS A 214 -24.66 -29.60 6.97
C LYS A 214 -24.74 -30.21 5.58
N GLY A 215 -24.31 -29.50 4.55
CA GLY A 215 -24.31 -29.95 3.17
C GLY A 215 -24.42 -28.83 2.15
N GLN A 216 -24.06 -29.15 0.91
CA GLN A 216 -23.96 -28.17 -0.17
C GLN A 216 -25.33 -27.61 -0.58
N GLU A 217 -26.37 -28.43 -0.62
CA GLU A 217 -27.72 -28.02 -1.03
C GLU A 217 -28.30 -26.99 -0.05
N GLN A 218 -28.21 -27.25 1.26
CA GLN A 218 -28.68 -26.31 2.30
C GLN A 218 -27.84 -25.03 2.34
N ALA A 219 -26.53 -25.15 2.07
CA ALA A 219 -25.65 -23.97 1.94
C ALA A 219 -26.08 -23.10 0.75
N THR A 220 -26.36 -23.70 -0.40
CA THR A 220 -26.76 -22.96 -1.60
C THR A 220 -28.12 -22.27 -1.41
N ALA A 221 -29.09 -22.93 -0.80
CA ALA A 221 -30.40 -22.35 -0.50
C ALA A 221 -30.28 -21.11 0.42
N THR A 222 -29.52 -21.23 1.52
CA THR A 222 -29.30 -20.10 2.44
C THR A 222 -28.44 -18.99 1.84
N LEU A 223 -27.52 -19.30 0.91
CA LEU A 223 -26.77 -18.33 0.15
C LEU A 223 -27.67 -17.52 -0.80
N LEU A 224 -28.63 -18.19 -1.44
CA LEU A 224 -29.61 -17.54 -2.30
C LEU A 224 -30.50 -16.57 -1.53
N GLU A 225 -31.00 -16.97 -0.35
CA GLU A 225 -31.79 -16.09 0.52
C GLU A 225 -30.99 -14.86 0.97
N LEU A 226 -29.73 -15.05 1.33
CA LEU A 226 -28.82 -13.97 1.71
C LEU A 226 -28.56 -13.02 0.52
N TRP A 227 -28.37 -13.60 -0.67
CA TRP A 227 -28.16 -12.85 -1.90
C TRP A 227 -29.38 -11.96 -2.23
N GLN A 228 -30.60 -12.54 -2.21
CA GLN A 228 -31.82 -11.81 -2.50
C GLN A 228 -32.02 -10.62 -1.55
N GLU A 229 -31.81 -10.85 -0.26
CA GLU A 229 -31.92 -9.81 0.76
C GLU A 229 -30.90 -8.70 0.59
N ALA A 230 -29.62 -9.06 0.44
CA ALA A 230 -28.54 -8.10 0.28
C ALA A 230 -28.68 -7.30 -1.04
N PHE A 231 -29.00 -8.00 -2.14
CA PHE A 231 -29.22 -7.38 -3.45
C PHE A 231 -30.37 -6.37 -3.43
N SER A 232 -31.53 -6.75 -2.87
CA SER A 232 -32.68 -5.86 -2.75
C SER A 232 -32.33 -4.58 -1.99
N GLN A 233 -31.67 -4.71 -0.84
CA GLN A 233 -31.31 -3.55 0.00
C GLN A 233 -30.27 -2.65 -0.66
N VAL A 234 -29.19 -3.23 -1.21
CA VAL A 234 -28.14 -2.45 -1.87
C VAL A 234 -28.66 -1.75 -3.13
N SER A 235 -29.42 -2.47 -3.95
CA SER A 235 -30.01 -1.91 -5.18
C SER A 235 -31.02 -0.79 -4.91
N SER A 236 -31.75 -0.87 -3.79
CA SER A 236 -32.68 0.21 -3.39
C SER A 236 -31.93 1.51 -3.08
N VAL A 237 -30.78 1.42 -2.42
CA VAL A 237 -29.95 2.60 -2.10
C VAL A 237 -29.32 3.20 -3.35
N THR A 238 -28.78 2.38 -4.25
CA THR A 238 -28.22 2.88 -5.52
C THR A 238 -29.28 3.54 -6.37
N LYS A 239 -30.45 2.90 -6.51
CA LYS A 239 -31.60 3.47 -7.24
C LYS A 239 -32.07 4.81 -6.65
N TYR A 240 -32.13 4.93 -5.32
CA TYR A 240 -32.46 6.19 -4.67
C TYR A 240 -31.45 7.27 -5.00
N PHE A 241 -30.15 6.95 -4.91
CA PHE A 241 -29.09 7.91 -5.22
C PHE A 241 -29.10 8.34 -6.69
N ASP A 242 -29.32 7.40 -7.61
CA ASP A 242 -29.41 7.68 -9.05
C ASP A 242 -30.65 8.57 -9.38
N GLY A 243 -31.70 8.47 -8.58
CA GLY A 243 -32.88 9.32 -8.65
C GLY A 243 -32.63 10.77 -8.17
N LEU A 244 -31.54 11.04 -7.47
CA LEU A 244 -31.09 12.39 -7.09
C LEU A 244 -30.44 13.10 -8.30
N LEU A 245 -31.25 13.40 -9.33
CA LEU A 245 -30.81 13.98 -10.59
C LEU A 245 -29.89 15.20 -10.36
N ASN A 246 -28.75 15.20 -11.04
CA ASN A 246 -27.76 16.30 -11.04
C ASN A 246 -27.08 16.60 -9.69
N TYR A 247 -27.14 15.71 -8.70
CA TYR A 247 -26.41 15.94 -7.47
C TYR A 247 -24.89 15.80 -7.66
N ASP A 248 -24.15 16.84 -7.31
CA ASP A 248 -22.68 16.80 -7.37
C ASP A 248 -22.11 15.95 -6.24
N VAL A 249 -21.68 14.74 -6.57
CA VAL A 249 -21.06 13.75 -5.65
C VAL A 249 -19.91 14.36 -4.83
N ARG A 250 -19.22 15.38 -5.37
CA ARG A 250 -18.11 16.06 -4.68
C ARG A 250 -18.54 16.79 -3.42
N ARG A 251 -19.85 17.12 -3.29
CA ARG A 251 -20.43 17.76 -2.10
C ARG A 251 -20.68 16.77 -0.96
N LEU A 252 -20.67 15.46 -1.23
CA LEU A 252 -20.79 14.46 -0.17
C LEU A 252 -19.56 14.47 0.74
N PRO A 253 -19.72 14.25 2.06
CA PRO A 253 -18.60 14.00 2.96
C PRO A 253 -17.70 12.88 2.40
N TRP A 254 -16.37 13.02 2.56
CA TRP A 254 -15.41 12.09 1.98
C TRP A 254 -15.70 10.61 2.32
N ASN A 255 -16.06 10.33 3.56
CA ASN A 255 -16.38 8.98 4.03
C ASN A 255 -17.64 8.39 3.40
N ILE A 256 -18.65 9.23 3.05
CA ILE A 256 -19.88 8.83 2.36
C ILE A 256 -19.61 8.65 0.87
N ARG A 257 -18.88 9.59 0.27
CA ARG A 257 -18.46 9.49 -1.14
C ARG A 257 -17.66 8.22 -1.41
N ARG A 258 -16.70 7.88 -0.51
CA ARG A 258 -15.94 6.64 -0.62
C ARG A 258 -16.82 5.39 -0.48
N ALA A 259 -17.76 5.38 0.47
CA ALA A 259 -18.69 4.26 0.64
C ALA A 259 -19.61 4.10 -0.59
N LEU A 260 -20.14 5.19 -1.12
CA LEU A 260 -20.97 5.19 -2.33
C LEU A 260 -20.17 4.66 -3.55
N ALA A 261 -18.96 5.15 -3.78
CA ALA A 261 -18.11 4.66 -4.86
C ALA A 261 -17.87 3.15 -4.77
N GLN A 262 -17.58 2.63 -3.57
CA GLN A 262 -17.43 1.19 -3.36
C GLN A 262 -18.73 0.41 -3.62
N VAL A 263 -19.88 0.95 -3.23
CA VAL A 263 -21.20 0.32 -3.50
C VAL A 263 -21.45 0.27 -5.01
N GLN A 264 -21.26 1.38 -5.72
CA GLN A 264 -21.50 1.46 -7.17
C GLN A 264 -20.53 0.57 -7.97
N GLU A 265 -19.25 0.56 -7.60
CA GLU A 265 -18.21 -0.20 -8.30
C GLU A 265 -18.34 -1.72 -8.10
N HIS A 266 -18.68 -2.15 -6.89
CA HIS A 266 -18.58 -3.57 -6.54
C HIS A 266 -19.91 -4.31 -6.46
N SER A 267 -21.06 -3.59 -6.39
CA SER A 267 -22.36 -4.26 -6.25
C SER A 267 -22.66 -5.20 -7.42
N SER A 268 -22.58 -4.72 -8.64
CA SER A 268 -22.88 -5.52 -9.84
C SER A 268 -21.94 -6.73 -9.96
N ASN A 269 -20.64 -6.53 -9.79
CA ASN A 269 -19.65 -7.60 -9.92
C ASN A 269 -19.83 -8.68 -8.85
N LEU A 270 -20.05 -8.29 -7.58
CA LEU A 270 -20.24 -9.24 -6.49
C LEU A 270 -21.56 -10.03 -6.66
N PHE A 271 -22.66 -9.34 -6.97
CA PHE A 271 -23.94 -10.01 -7.11
C PHE A 271 -24.01 -10.92 -8.34
N LEU A 272 -23.39 -10.53 -9.47
CA LEU A 272 -23.27 -11.39 -10.65
C LEU A 272 -22.40 -12.61 -10.36
N TYR A 273 -21.25 -12.42 -9.66
CA TYR A 273 -20.42 -13.53 -9.24
C TYR A 273 -21.21 -14.56 -8.42
N ILE A 274 -21.93 -14.11 -7.38
CA ILE A 274 -22.66 -15.02 -6.48
C ILE A 274 -23.82 -15.69 -7.22
N ALA A 275 -24.54 -14.96 -8.07
CA ALA A 275 -25.59 -15.55 -8.91
C ALA A 275 -25.02 -16.64 -9.84
N SER A 276 -23.88 -16.37 -10.49
CA SER A 276 -23.20 -17.37 -11.33
C SER A 276 -22.73 -18.58 -10.53
N PHE A 277 -22.20 -18.37 -9.33
CA PHE A 277 -21.80 -19.45 -8.44
C PHE A 277 -23.00 -20.32 -8.01
N ILE A 278 -24.14 -19.72 -7.68
CA ILE A 278 -25.39 -20.44 -7.36
C ILE A 278 -25.85 -21.27 -8.57
N CYS A 279 -25.69 -20.76 -9.79
CA CYS A 279 -25.98 -21.48 -11.04
C CYS A 279 -24.89 -22.48 -11.46
N GLN A 280 -23.96 -22.81 -10.57
CA GLN A 280 -22.86 -23.76 -10.81
C GLN A 280 -21.88 -23.35 -11.93
N MET A 281 -21.85 -22.08 -12.31
CA MET A 281 -20.79 -21.53 -13.14
C MET A 281 -19.55 -21.25 -12.29
N VAL A 282 -18.36 -21.19 -12.91
CA VAL A 282 -17.08 -20.92 -12.21
C VAL A 282 -16.57 -19.54 -12.60
N PRO A 283 -17.12 -18.47 -12.01
CA PRO A 283 -16.67 -17.12 -12.26
C PRO A 283 -15.46 -16.77 -11.40
N ASP A 284 -14.73 -15.72 -11.79
CA ASP A 284 -13.66 -15.15 -10.98
C ASP A 284 -14.23 -14.52 -9.70
N LYS A 285 -13.73 -15.00 -8.56
CA LYS A 285 -14.20 -14.55 -7.24
C LYS A 285 -13.64 -13.18 -6.86
N PRO A 286 -14.46 -12.16 -6.56
CA PRO A 286 -13.98 -10.94 -5.94
C PRO A 286 -13.51 -11.21 -4.51
N LEU A 287 -12.26 -10.84 -4.20
CA LEU A 287 -11.65 -11.14 -2.91
C LEU A 287 -11.75 -9.99 -1.92
N SER A 288 -11.97 -8.76 -2.39
CA SER A 288 -12.08 -7.58 -1.52
C SER A 288 -12.88 -6.47 -2.19
N LEU A 289 -13.65 -5.71 -1.39
CA LEU A 289 -14.36 -4.51 -1.82
C LEU A 289 -13.51 -3.23 -1.73
N HIS A 290 -12.34 -3.27 -1.11
CA HIS A 290 -11.51 -2.08 -0.88
C HIS A 290 -10.07 -2.23 -1.37
N ALA A 291 -9.62 -3.44 -1.61
CA ALA A 291 -8.30 -3.75 -2.14
C ALA A 291 -8.48 -4.50 -3.46
N GLN A 292 -8.43 -3.75 -4.55
CA GLN A 292 -8.45 -4.31 -5.90
C GLN A 292 -7.13 -5.02 -6.19
N ALA A 293 -7.11 -5.87 -7.21
CA ALA A 293 -5.93 -6.62 -7.63
C ALA A 293 -5.31 -7.52 -6.53
N VAL A 294 -6.14 -8.00 -5.59
CA VAL A 294 -5.75 -9.05 -4.66
C VAL A 294 -6.00 -10.40 -5.31
N SER A 295 -4.99 -11.26 -5.27
CA SER A 295 -5.09 -12.66 -5.74
C SER A 295 -4.97 -13.62 -4.57
N CYS A 296 -5.49 -14.83 -4.75
CA CYS A 296 -5.35 -15.92 -3.79
C CYS A 296 -4.18 -16.82 -4.21
N PHE A 297 -3.25 -17.02 -3.28
CA PHE A 297 -2.08 -17.88 -3.49
C PHE A 297 -2.10 -19.03 -2.51
N ASN A 298 -1.96 -20.25 -3.04
CA ASN A 298 -1.74 -21.45 -2.23
C ASN A 298 -0.25 -21.81 -2.29
N LYS A 299 0.49 -21.49 -1.22
CA LYS A 299 1.93 -21.79 -1.15
C LYS A 299 2.24 -23.18 -0.57
N ALA A 300 1.23 -24.05 -0.40
CA ALA A 300 1.38 -25.42 0.11
C ALA A 300 2.23 -25.56 1.40
N LYS A 301 2.39 -24.48 2.18
CA LYS A 301 3.09 -24.52 3.46
C LYS A 301 2.13 -25.01 4.55
N LEU A 302 2.55 -26.00 5.33
CA LEU A 302 1.76 -26.64 6.39
C LEU A 302 1.12 -25.65 7.40
N ALA A 303 1.73 -24.49 7.62
CA ALA A 303 1.25 -23.51 8.60
C ALA A 303 0.40 -22.36 8.00
N LYS A 304 0.45 -22.12 6.69
CA LYS A 304 -0.27 -21.04 6.03
C LYS A 304 -0.81 -21.54 4.69
N GLY A 305 -2.06 -22.01 4.67
CA GLY A 305 -2.66 -22.58 3.48
C GLY A 305 -2.87 -21.56 2.35
N LEU A 306 -3.72 -20.57 2.55
CA LEU A 306 -4.06 -19.55 1.56
C LEU A 306 -3.54 -18.17 1.98
N GLN A 307 -2.91 -17.48 1.06
CA GLN A 307 -2.49 -16.09 1.20
C GLN A 307 -3.26 -15.23 0.21
N PHE A 308 -3.77 -14.09 0.68
CA PHE A 308 -4.47 -13.11 -0.15
C PHE A 308 -3.63 -11.84 -0.25
N GLY A 309 -3.21 -11.50 -1.45
CA GLY A 309 -2.32 -10.36 -1.63
C GLY A 309 -1.89 -10.16 -3.08
N ARG A 310 -0.73 -9.54 -3.25
CA ARG A 310 -0.09 -9.34 -4.55
C ARG A 310 1.24 -10.08 -4.58
N ALA A 311 1.54 -10.70 -5.71
CA ALA A 311 2.85 -11.29 -5.94
C ALA A 311 3.84 -10.19 -6.38
N PHE A 312 4.99 -10.22 -5.75
CA PHE A 312 6.13 -9.38 -6.10
C PHE A 312 7.28 -10.27 -6.54
N GLN A 313 7.95 -9.86 -7.60
CA GLN A 313 9.20 -10.46 -8.03
C GLN A 313 10.35 -9.63 -7.49
N LEU A 314 11.26 -10.26 -6.78
CA LEU A 314 12.42 -9.63 -6.17
C LEU A 314 13.69 -10.15 -6.83
N GLY A 315 14.58 -9.25 -7.20
CA GLY A 315 15.90 -9.59 -7.67
C GLY A 315 16.94 -9.21 -6.61
N ARG A 316 17.73 -10.16 -6.13
CA ARG A 316 18.84 -9.92 -5.23
C ARG A 316 20.16 -10.03 -6.01
N ILE A 317 20.91 -8.95 -6.10
CA ILE A 317 22.27 -8.96 -6.67
C ILE A 317 23.31 -9.26 -5.59
N GLU A 318 24.52 -9.63 -6.00
CA GLU A 318 25.62 -9.85 -5.09
C GLU A 318 25.90 -8.59 -4.25
N GLY A 319 26.16 -8.76 -2.95
CA GLY A 319 26.21 -7.67 -1.96
C GLY A 319 24.90 -7.47 -1.18
N ASN A 320 23.88 -8.34 -1.38
CA ASN A 320 22.58 -8.32 -0.72
C ASN A 320 21.70 -7.07 -1.03
N PHE A 321 21.92 -6.44 -2.15
CA PHE A 321 21.04 -5.37 -2.62
C PHE A 321 19.85 -5.94 -3.39
N LEU A 322 18.66 -5.42 -3.09
CA LEU A 322 17.44 -5.79 -3.76
C LEU A 322 17.13 -4.81 -4.88
N LEU A 323 16.97 -5.30 -6.08
CA LEU A 323 16.30 -4.54 -7.14
C LEU A 323 14.85 -4.41 -6.78
N ALA A 324 14.31 -3.20 -6.94
CA ALA A 324 12.89 -2.94 -6.75
C ALA A 324 12.09 -3.87 -7.66
N GLY A 325 11.31 -4.74 -7.02
CA GLY A 325 10.65 -5.82 -7.69
C GLY A 325 9.56 -5.36 -8.64
N TRP A 326 9.24 -6.24 -9.55
CA TRP A 326 8.12 -6.07 -10.43
C TRP A 326 6.85 -6.66 -9.79
N CYS A 327 5.75 -5.90 -9.83
CA CYS A 327 4.45 -6.33 -9.35
C CYS A 327 3.45 -6.29 -10.49
N SER A 328 2.84 -7.42 -10.80
CA SER A 328 1.71 -7.45 -11.73
C SER A 328 0.40 -7.14 -11.01
N SER A 329 -0.48 -6.39 -11.67
CA SER A 329 -1.88 -6.26 -11.26
C SER A 329 -2.69 -7.54 -11.48
N ILE A 330 -2.19 -8.43 -12.32
CA ILE A 330 -2.79 -9.73 -12.66
C ILE A 330 -1.91 -10.82 -12.03
N ARG A 331 -2.54 -11.90 -11.55
CA ARG A 331 -1.80 -13.08 -11.09
C ARG A 331 -0.93 -13.61 -12.22
N MET A 332 0.37 -13.62 -12.02
CA MET A 332 1.33 -14.14 -12.99
C MET A 332 2.09 -15.30 -12.38
N GLU A 333 2.34 -16.32 -13.17
CA GLU A 333 3.19 -17.45 -12.79
C GLU A 333 4.67 -17.02 -12.80
N ASP A 334 5.48 -17.62 -11.93
CA ASP A 334 6.91 -17.28 -11.80
C ASP A 334 7.66 -17.40 -13.13
N LYS A 335 7.35 -18.43 -13.92
CA LYS A 335 7.94 -18.61 -15.27
C LYS A 335 7.70 -17.45 -16.23
N ALA A 336 6.57 -16.75 -16.12
CA ALA A 336 6.23 -15.62 -16.98
C ALA A 336 6.87 -14.31 -16.49
N SER A 337 7.28 -14.23 -15.22
CA SER A 337 7.88 -13.05 -14.61
C SER A 337 9.39 -12.95 -14.84
N LEU A 338 10.05 -14.03 -15.25
CA LEU A 338 11.51 -14.07 -15.45
C LEU A 338 11.99 -13.02 -16.44
N ARG A 339 11.40 -13.00 -17.63
CA ARG A 339 11.79 -12.09 -18.71
C ARG A 339 11.63 -10.60 -18.33
N PRO A 340 10.53 -10.15 -17.74
CA PRO A 340 10.41 -8.78 -17.23
C PRO A 340 11.52 -8.39 -16.26
N MET A 341 11.92 -9.30 -15.36
CA MET A 341 13.00 -9.03 -14.40
C MET A 341 14.38 -8.92 -15.06
N ILE A 342 14.66 -9.76 -16.07
CA ILE A 342 15.89 -9.65 -16.86
C ILE A 342 15.94 -8.33 -17.63
N VAL A 343 14.82 -7.93 -18.23
CA VAL A 343 14.73 -6.65 -18.96
C VAL A 343 14.97 -5.47 -18.02
N GLU A 344 14.40 -5.48 -16.83
CA GLU A 344 14.62 -4.44 -15.82
C GLU A 344 16.11 -4.38 -15.40
N HIS A 345 16.73 -5.54 -15.14
CA HIS A 345 18.16 -5.62 -14.82
C HIS A 345 19.02 -5.03 -15.97
N GLN A 346 18.71 -5.41 -17.21
CA GLN A 346 19.45 -4.92 -18.39
C GLN A 346 19.24 -3.41 -18.62
N HIS A 347 18.08 -2.91 -18.27
CA HIS A 347 17.80 -1.47 -18.32
C HIS A 347 18.66 -0.68 -17.33
N LEU A 348 18.86 -1.22 -16.12
CA LEU A 348 19.63 -0.56 -15.07
C LEU A 348 21.14 -0.66 -15.27
N PHE A 349 21.64 -1.81 -15.71
CA PHE A 349 23.08 -2.11 -15.72
C PHE A 349 23.65 -2.32 -17.13
N GLY A 350 22.80 -2.42 -18.13
CA GLY A 350 23.22 -2.67 -19.51
C GLY A 350 23.13 -4.14 -19.93
N LYS A 351 23.00 -4.34 -21.24
CA LYS A 351 22.97 -5.68 -21.84
C LYS A 351 24.36 -6.34 -21.70
N GLY A 352 24.37 -7.62 -21.35
CA GLY A 352 25.61 -8.41 -21.23
C GLY A 352 26.32 -8.31 -19.87
N VAL A 353 25.84 -7.50 -18.95
CA VAL A 353 26.36 -7.45 -17.57
C VAL A 353 25.95 -8.70 -16.79
N LEU A 354 24.73 -9.17 -16.96
CA LEU A 354 24.22 -10.37 -16.31
C LEU A 354 24.96 -11.62 -16.84
N LYS A 355 25.63 -12.35 -15.93
CA LYS A 355 26.39 -13.57 -16.24
C LYS A 355 25.79 -14.82 -15.58
N SER A 356 25.13 -14.65 -14.45
CA SER A 356 24.58 -15.75 -13.67
C SER A 356 23.23 -15.37 -13.10
N LEU A 357 22.28 -16.30 -13.22
CA LEU A 357 20.91 -16.14 -12.78
C LEU A 357 20.53 -17.33 -11.89
N GLY A 358 20.24 -17.06 -10.62
CA GLY A 358 19.69 -18.04 -9.68
C GLY A 358 18.17 -17.92 -9.60
N THR A 359 17.45 -19.02 -9.75
CA THR A 359 16.00 -19.08 -9.60
C THR A 359 15.56 -20.38 -8.96
N ASP A 360 14.37 -20.42 -8.39
CA ASP A 360 13.75 -21.67 -7.99
C ASP A 360 13.16 -22.44 -9.19
N LYS A 361 12.65 -23.67 -8.95
CA LYS A 361 12.06 -24.51 -10.00
C LYS A 361 10.82 -23.93 -10.62
N GLY A 362 10.14 -23.01 -9.95
CA GLY A 362 8.92 -22.35 -10.45
C GLY A 362 9.12 -21.49 -11.70
N TYR A 363 10.36 -21.05 -11.91
CA TYR A 363 10.75 -20.24 -13.08
C TYR A 363 11.11 -21.09 -14.32
N TYR A 364 11.23 -22.39 -14.14
CA TYR A 364 11.63 -23.26 -15.25
C TYR A 364 10.57 -23.33 -16.34
N SER A 365 10.98 -23.09 -17.58
CA SER A 365 10.25 -23.41 -18.81
C SER A 365 11.25 -23.55 -19.97
N GLU A 366 10.89 -24.31 -21.00
CA GLU A 366 11.73 -24.42 -22.20
C GLU A 366 12.01 -23.09 -22.88
N ALA A 367 11.03 -22.16 -22.82
CA ALA A 367 11.19 -20.80 -23.34
C ALA A 367 12.21 -19.99 -22.53
N ASN A 368 12.26 -20.18 -21.21
CA ASN A 368 13.20 -19.50 -20.32
C ASN A 368 14.62 -20.07 -20.40
N GLN A 369 14.77 -21.33 -20.81
CA GLN A 369 16.10 -21.91 -21.07
C GLN A 369 16.79 -21.37 -22.33
N LYS A 370 15.99 -20.87 -23.29
CA LYS A 370 16.49 -20.39 -24.57
C LYS A 370 16.68 -18.88 -24.61
N SER A 371 16.27 -18.17 -23.56
CA SER A 371 16.36 -16.72 -23.43
C SER A 371 17.59 -16.29 -22.65
#